data_c96c5daea4c6f3db7d8b4128799e63d9
#
_entry.id   c96c5daea4c6f3db7d8b4128799e63d9
#
_cell.length_a   1.000
_cell.length_b   1.000
_cell.length_c   1.000
_cell.angle_alpha   90.00
_cell.angle_beta   90.00
_cell.angle_gamma   90.00
#
_symmetry.space_group_name_H-M   'P 1'
#
loop_
_entity.id
_entity.type
_entity.pdbx_description
1 polymer ?
#
loop_
_entity_poly.entity_id
_entity_poly.type
_entity_poly.pdbx_seq_one_letter_code
_entity_poly.pdbx_strand_id
1 'polypeptide(L)'
;LSITSLSIISLKVSQFFIFNSKKIDAISEKLKYNASIQSIEDFTKNNNEIINNVSSDILFSLADVIKNNKMSAVEKDKQKDFVINVKLKHMETFIPSLEIIANVSPLLGLLGTVIGMISSFSQLELGGDLVNPALLAGGIWTALLTTAIGLVVAIPAMVAHHFFEKKIIDIENSVQNLYLVLDKSGK
;
A
#
# COMPACT_ATOMS: atom_id res chain seq x y z
N LEU A 1 3.64 -13.50 11.81
CA LEU A 1 4.01 -12.37 10.95
C LEU A 1 4.21 -12.78 9.50
N SER A 2 4.90 -13.90 9.19
CA SER A 2 5.14 -14.35 7.81
C SER A 2 3.81 -14.65 7.08
N ILE A 3 2.92 -15.45 7.66
CA ILE A 3 1.63 -15.79 7.05
C ILE A 3 0.77 -14.55 6.85
N THR A 4 0.74 -13.65 7.83
CA THR A 4 -0.04 -12.40 7.75
C THR A 4 0.49 -11.46 6.66
N SER A 5 1.81 -11.28 6.54
CA SER A 5 2.40 -10.45 5.50
C SER A 5 2.11 -11.01 4.10
N LEU A 6 2.27 -12.32 3.90
CA LEU A 6 1.96 -12.96 2.62
C LEU A 6 0.48 -12.85 2.24
N SER A 7 -0.41 -13.01 3.23
CA SER A 7 -1.86 -12.82 3.00
C SER A 7 -2.19 -11.39 2.59
N ILE A 8 -1.63 -10.39 3.28
CA ILE A 8 -1.83 -8.98 2.94
C ILE A 8 -1.24 -8.67 1.56
N ILE A 9 -0.04 -9.14 1.24
CA ILE A 9 0.59 -8.95 -0.06
C ILE A 9 -0.29 -9.55 -1.17
N SER A 10 -0.77 -10.78 -1.01
CA SER A 10 -1.64 -11.46 -1.99
C SER A 10 -2.94 -10.68 -2.22
N LEU A 11 -3.62 -10.25 -1.16
CA LEU A 11 -4.83 -9.44 -1.25
C LEU A 11 -4.58 -8.09 -1.95
N LYS A 12 -3.46 -7.43 -1.63
CA LYS A 12 -3.10 -6.15 -2.24
C LYS A 12 -2.69 -6.29 -3.69
N VAL A 13 -1.92 -7.30 -4.05
CA VAL A 13 -1.60 -7.57 -5.45
C VAL A 13 -2.88 -7.76 -6.27
N SER A 14 -3.83 -8.57 -5.78
CA SER A 14 -5.13 -8.75 -6.43
C SER A 14 -5.88 -7.42 -6.57
N GLN A 15 -5.96 -6.62 -5.50
CA GLN A 15 -6.63 -5.31 -5.51
C GLN A 15 -6.01 -4.34 -6.50
N PHE A 16 -4.66 -4.20 -6.52
CA PHE A 16 -3.95 -3.28 -7.39
C PHE A 16 -3.77 -3.77 -8.83
N PHE A 17 -3.82 -5.07 -9.06
CA PHE A 17 -3.83 -5.62 -10.42
C PHE A 17 -5.12 -5.22 -11.17
N ILE A 18 -6.22 -5.13 -10.43
CA ILE A 18 -7.49 -4.65 -10.93
C ILE A 18 -7.44 -3.13 -11.18
N PHE A 19 -6.69 -2.35 -10.35
CA PHE A 19 -6.63 -0.90 -10.43
C PHE A 19 -5.40 -0.43 -11.22
N ASN A 20 -5.62 0.12 -12.43
CA ASN A 20 -4.52 0.59 -13.27
C ASN A 20 -4.57 2.12 -13.44
N SER A 21 -3.62 2.85 -12.80
CA SER A 21 -3.49 4.31 -12.88
C SER A 21 -3.31 4.83 -14.32
N LYS A 22 -2.63 4.06 -15.19
CA LYS A 22 -2.46 4.41 -16.60
C LYS A 22 -3.79 4.58 -17.35
N LYS A 23 -4.86 3.94 -16.89
CA LYS A 23 -6.20 4.12 -17.44
C LYS A 23 -6.78 5.49 -17.09
N ILE A 24 -6.55 5.97 -15.86
CA ILE A 24 -6.99 7.31 -15.42
C ILE A 24 -6.25 8.39 -16.21
N ASP A 25 -4.94 8.23 -16.40
CA ASP A 25 -4.14 9.16 -17.19
C ASP A 25 -4.59 9.21 -18.66
N ALA A 26 -4.89 8.04 -19.27
CA ALA A 26 -5.44 7.96 -20.62
C ALA A 26 -6.82 8.64 -20.75
N ILE A 27 -7.65 8.54 -19.70
CA ILE A 27 -8.94 9.24 -19.62
C ILE A 27 -8.70 10.75 -19.55
N SER A 28 -7.78 11.21 -18.70
CA SER A 28 -7.45 12.63 -18.56
C SER A 28 -6.93 13.23 -19.86
N GLU A 29 -6.15 12.48 -20.63
CA GLU A 29 -5.61 12.91 -21.92
C GLU A 29 -6.70 13.01 -23.00
N LYS A 30 -7.62 12.04 -23.05
CA LYS A 30 -8.76 12.09 -23.98
C LYS A 30 -9.73 13.24 -23.66
N LEU A 31 -9.94 13.51 -22.37
CA LEU A 31 -10.81 14.61 -21.93
C LEU A 31 -10.21 15.99 -22.16
N LYS A 32 -8.89 16.14 -22.29
CA LYS A 32 -8.26 17.41 -22.73
C LYS A 32 -8.70 17.86 -24.11
N TYR A 33 -9.02 16.92 -25.00
CA TYR A 33 -9.42 17.22 -26.38
C TYR A 33 -10.93 17.44 -26.55
N ASN A 34 -11.79 16.86 -25.73
CA ASN A 34 -13.25 16.95 -25.81
C ASN A 34 -13.86 17.01 -24.40
N ALA A 35 -13.56 18.10 -23.71
CA ALA A 35 -13.99 18.27 -22.33
C ALA A 35 -15.44 18.75 -22.24
N SER A 36 -16.39 17.84 -22.41
CA SER A 36 -17.76 18.06 -21.92
C SER A 36 -18.08 17.00 -20.85
N ILE A 37 -18.83 17.43 -19.83
CA ILE A 37 -19.30 16.53 -18.75
C ILE A 37 -20.12 15.37 -19.35
N GLN A 38 -20.80 15.61 -20.48
CA GLN A 38 -21.50 14.61 -21.26
C GLN A 38 -20.57 13.52 -21.80
N SER A 39 -19.35 13.90 -22.18
CA SER A 39 -18.32 12.97 -22.65
C SER A 39 -17.83 12.01 -21.54
N ILE A 40 -17.94 12.40 -20.26
CA ILE A 40 -17.59 11.53 -19.12
C ILE A 40 -18.67 10.47 -18.90
N GLU A 41 -19.94 10.87 -18.96
CA GLU A 41 -21.08 9.95 -18.81
C GLU A 41 -21.12 8.96 -19.97
N ASP A 42 -20.88 9.41 -21.21
CA ASP A 42 -20.82 8.55 -22.39
C ASP A 42 -19.57 7.65 -22.36
N PHE A 43 -18.43 8.17 -21.90
CA PHE A 43 -17.21 7.38 -21.78
C PHE A 43 -17.32 6.30 -20.70
N THR A 44 -17.94 6.61 -19.56
CA THR A 44 -18.18 5.64 -18.49
C THR A 44 -19.20 4.59 -18.88
N LYS A 45 -20.27 4.97 -19.62
CA LYS A 45 -21.27 4.02 -20.13
C LYS A 45 -20.73 3.09 -21.23
N ASN A 46 -19.96 3.64 -22.16
CA ASN A 46 -19.42 2.84 -23.29
C ASN A 46 -18.20 1.98 -22.93
N ASN A 47 -17.54 2.24 -21.80
CA ASN A 47 -16.31 1.55 -21.39
C ASN A 47 -16.46 0.84 -20.03
N ASN A 48 -17.65 0.40 -19.68
CA ASN A 48 -17.92 -0.32 -18.41
C ASN A 48 -17.02 -1.55 -18.18
N GLU A 49 -16.48 -2.18 -19.23
CA GLU A 49 -15.50 -3.26 -19.13
C GLU A 49 -14.07 -2.78 -18.85
N ILE A 50 -13.77 -1.51 -19.11
CA ILE A 50 -12.42 -0.93 -19.04
C ILE A 50 -12.20 -0.20 -17.71
N ILE A 51 -13.29 0.31 -17.12
CA ILE A 51 -13.26 1.12 -15.89
C ILE A 51 -13.78 0.25 -14.75
N ASN A 52 -12.88 -0.19 -13.89
CA ASN A 52 -13.26 -0.92 -12.68
C ASN A 52 -14.18 -0.06 -11.81
N ASN A 53 -15.08 -0.71 -11.08
CA ASN A 53 -16.10 -0.07 -10.22
C ASN A 53 -15.56 1.06 -9.34
N VAL A 54 -14.32 0.95 -8.83
CA VAL A 54 -13.72 1.98 -7.97
C VAL A 54 -13.30 3.23 -8.76
N SER A 55 -12.77 3.06 -9.98
CA SER A 55 -12.38 4.21 -10.83
C SER A 55 -13.60 4.96 -11.35
N SER A 56 -14.67 4.25 -11.73
CA SER A 56 -15.93 4.86 -12.13
C SER A 56 -16.58 5.64 -10.98
N ASP A 57 -16.58 5.09 -9.78
CA ASP A 57 -17.11 5.74 -8.58
C ASP A 57 -16.40 7.06 -8.26
N ILE A 58 -15.07 7.10 -8.40
CA ILE A 58 -14.29 8.33 -8.22
C ILE A 58 -14.68 9.36 -9.27
N LEU A 59 -14.76 8.95 -10.54
CA LEU A 59 -15.12 9.82 -11.66
C LEU A 59 -16.52 10.42 -11.50
N PHE A 60 -17.52 9.60 -11.17
CA PHE A 60 -18.88 10.07 -10.92
C PHE A 60 -18.97 11.03 -9.74
N SER A 61 -18.29 10.72 -8.64
CA SER A 61 -18.27 11.58 -7.46
C SER A 61 -17.60 12.94 -7.74
N LEU A 62 -16.51 12.97 -8.52
CA LEU A 62 -15.86 14.21 -8.93
C LEU A 62 -16.70 15.02 -9.95
N ALA A 63 -17.35 14.36 -10.89
CA ALA A 63 -18.25 15.02 -11.84
C ALA A 63 -19.44 15.67 -11.13
N ASP A 64 -19.98 15.04 -10.09
CA ASP A 64 -21.06 15.60 -9.28
C ASP A 64 -20.62 16.86 -8.50
N VAL A 65 -19.41 16.87 -7.94
CA VAL A 65 -18.82 18.04 -7.28
C VAL A 65 -18.68 19.20 -8.26
N ILE A 66 -18.26 18.94 -9.50
CA ILE A 66 -18.07 19.99 -10.53
C ILE A 66 -19.42 20.53 -11.01
N LYS A 67 -20.40 19.65 -11.25
CA LYS A 67 -21.78 20.01 -11.66
C LYS A 67 -22.53 20.87 -10.65
N ASN A 68 -22.15 20.82 -9.40
CA ASN A 68 -22.90 21.53 -8.36
C ASN A 68 -22.63 23.04 -8.40
N ASN A 69 -23.47 23.76 -9.15
CA ASN A 69 -23.39 25.22 -9.31
C ASN A 69 -23.76 26.01 -8.04
N LYS A 70 -24.29 25.34 -7.00
CA LYS A 70 -24.64 25.99 -5.71
C LYS A 70 -23.43 26.12 -4.77
N MET A 71 -22.35 25.41 -5.04
CA MET A 71 -21.13 25.42 -4.22
C MET A 71 -20.18 26.54 -4.70
N SER A 72 -19.59 27.24 -3.74
CA SER A 72 -18.47 28.14 -4.00
C SER A 72 -17.23 27.37 -4.43
N ALA A 73 -16.26 28.04 -5.06
CA ALA A 73 -15.00 27.42 -5.47
C ALA A 73 -14.25 26.75 -4.29
N VAL A 74 -14.29 27.40 -3.11
CA VAL A 74 -13.66 26.87 -1.88
C VAL A 74 -14.37 25.61 -1.37
N GLU A 75 -15.69 25.56 -1.45
CA GLU A 75 -16.47 24.38 -1.05
C GLU A 75 -16.25 23.21 -2.00
N LYS A 76 -16.18 23.47 -3.31
CA LYS A 76 -15.84 22.46 -4.32
C LYS A 76 -14.47 21.84 -4.06
N ASP A 77 -13.47 22.66 -3.73
CA ASP A 77 -12.12 22.17 -3.45
C ASP A 77 -12.09 21.27 -2.21
N LYS A 78 -12.75 21.67 -1.13
CA LYS A 78 -12.91 20.85 0.08
C LYS A 78 -13.64 19.55 -0.19
N GLN A 79 -14.72 19.59 -0.98
CA GLN A 79 -15.50 18.39 -1.32
C GLN A 79 -14.71 17.43 -2.21
N LYS A 80 -13.93 17.95 -3.15
CA LYS A 80 -12.96 17.18 -3.95
C LYS A 80 -11.99 16.41 -3.05
N ASP A 81 -11.31 17.14 -2.13
CA ASP A 81 -10.34 16.52 -1.23
C ASP A 81 -10.99 15.45 -0.34
N PHE A 82 -12.20 15.72 0.13
CA PHE A 82 -12.97 14.74 0.91
C PHE A 82 -13.25 13.47 0.11
N VAL A 83 -13.74 13.60 -1.13
CA VAL A 83 -14.05 12.46 -2.01
C VAL A 83 -12.79 11.65 -2.32
N ILE A 84 -11.70 12.31 -2.67
CA ILE A 84 -10.42 11.65 -2.98
C ILE A 84 -9.92 10.89 -1.75
N ASN A 85 -9.85 11.55 -0.58
CA ASN A 85 -9.37 10.95 0.65
C ASN A 85 -10.20 9.75 1.10
N VAL A 86 -11.53 9.83 1.04
CA VAL A 86 -12.41 8.72 1.42
C VAL A 86 -12.19 7.49 0.52
N LYS A 87 -12.05 7.71 -0.78
CA LYS A 87 -11.86 6.61 -1.74
C LYS A 87 -10.47 6.00 -1.64
N LEU A 88 -9.42 6.81 -1.47
CA LEU A 88 -8.05 6.32 -1.33
C LEU A 88 -7.83 5.61 0.01
N LYS A 89 -8.48 6.06 1.09
CA LYS A 89 -8.38 5.42 2.41
C LYS A 89 -8.74 3.93 2.39
N HIS A 90 -9.70 3.53 1.57
CA HIS A 90 -9.99 2.11 1.35
C HIS A 90 -8.84 1.35 0.70
N MET A 91 -8.06 2.02 -0.15
CA MET A 91 -6.90 1.42 -0.80
C MET A 91 -5.68 1.35 0.12
N GLU A 92 -5.57 2.23 1.10
CA GLU A 92 -4.50 2.26 2.10
C GLU A 92 -4.65 1.18 3.17
N THR A 93 -5.85 0.60 3.32
CA THR A 93 -6.13 -0.42 4.34
C THR A 93 -5.06 -1.53 4.30
N PHE A 94 -4.53 -1.92 5.46
CA PHE A 94 -3.47 -2.91 5.67
C PHE A 94 -2.06 -2.54 5.18
N ILE A 95 -1.83 -1.43 4.46
CA ILE A 95 -0.48 -1.00 4.06
C ILE A 95 0.35 -0.60 5.30
N PRO A 96 -0.19 0.16 6.28
CA PRO A 96 0.53 0.42 7.53
C PRO A 96 0.89 -0.86 8.30
N SER A 97 0.09 -1.92 8.17
CA SER A 97 0.41 -3.21 8.80
C SER A 97 1.63 -3.88 8.19
N LEU A 98 1.86 -3.71 6.87
CA LEU A 98 3.09 -4.20 6.22
C LEU A 98 4.32 -3.45 6.72
N GLU A 99 4.21 -2.15 6.94
CA GLU A 99 5.28 -1.32 7.51
C GLU A 99 5.66 -1.81 8.92
N ILE A 100 4.66 -2.03 9.78
CA ILE A 100 4.87 -2.57 11.13
C ILE A 100 5.57 -3.93 11.06
N ILE A 101 5.11 -4.84 10.19
CA ILE A 101 5.73 -6.16 10.03
C ILE A 101 7.17 -6.04 9.55
N ALA A 102 7.45 -5.17 8.57
CA ALA A 102 8.78 -4.93 8.04
C ALA A 102 9.77 -4.43 9.12
N ASN A 103 9.30 -3.54 9.99
CA ASN A 103 10.11 -2.95 11.04
C ASN A 103 10.27 -3.86 12.27
N VAL A 104 9.22 -4.59 12.66
CA VAL A 104 9.22 -5.41 13.88
C VAL A 104 9.88 -6.78 13.66
N SER A 105 9.77 -7.36 12.46
CA SER A 105 10.31 -8.71 12.20
C SER A 105 11.81 -8.84 12.42
N PRO A 106 12.69 -7.89 12.00
CA PRO A 106 14.12 -7.94 12.29
C PRO A 106 14.42 -7.80 13.80
N LEU A 107 13.63 -6.97 14.51
CA LEU A 107 13.78 -6.78 15.96
C LEU A 107 13.46 -8.07 16.73
N LEU A 108 12.44 -8.81 16.30
CA LEU A 108 12.12 -10.13 16.85
C LEU A 108 13.22 -11.14 16.52
N GLY A 109 13.81 -11.09 15.33
CA GLY A 109 14.98 -11.89 14.99
C GLY A 109 16.19 -11.58 15.89
N LEU A 110 16.46 -10.30 16.12
CA LEU A 110 17.52 -9.86 17.05
C LEU A 110 17.23 -10.33 18.50
N LEU A 111 16.00 -10.18 18.97
CA LEU A 111 15.60 -10.68 20.28
C LEU A 111 15.87 -12.20 20.39
N GLY A 112 15.59 -12.95 19.34
CA GLY A 112 15.89 -14.39 19.29
C GLY A 112 17.39 -14.68 19.44
N THR A 113 18.28 -13.86 18.85
CA THR A 113 19.74 -14.03 19.05
C THR A 113 20.14 -13.76 20.49
N VAL A 114 19.60 -12.74 21.11
CA VAL A 114 19.90 -12.42 22.53
C VAL A 114 19.48 -13.56 23.45
N ILE A 115 18.27 -14.06 23.28
CA ILE A 115 17.76 -15.20 24.08
C ILE A 115 18.59 -16.47 23.83
N GLY A 116 18.92 -16.76 22.57
CA GLY A 116 19.73 -17.92 22.20
C GLY A 116 21.13 -17.86 22.81
N MET A 117 21.76 -16.70 22.78
CA MET A 117 23.09 -16.50 23.40
C MET A 117 23.04 -16.61 24.92
N ILE A 118 22.05 -16.01 25.58
CA ILE A 118 21.84 -16.14 27.03
C ILE A 118 21.70 -17.63 27.39
N SER A 119 20.90 -18.38 26.68
CA SER A 119 20.71 -19.82 26.92
C SER A 119 22.02 -20.62 26.76
N SER A 120 22.81 -20.29 25.71
CA SER A 120 24.08 -20.96 25.43
C SER A 120 25.11 -20.71 26.55
N PHE A 121 25.23 -19.46 27.01
CA PHE A 121 26.13 -19.14 28.11
C PHE A 121 25.68 -19.69 29.45
N SER A 122 24.38 -19.73 29.73
CA SER A 122 23.84 -20.36 30.94
C SER A 122 24.16 -21.87 31.00
N GLN A 123 24.12 -22.56 29.86
CA GLN A 123 24.51 -23.97 29.79
C GLN A 123 26.03 -24.17 30.04
N LEU A 124 26.88 -23.23 29.62
CA LEU A 124 28.31 -23.27 29.91
C LEU A 124 28.58 -23.07 31.40
N GLU A 125 27.90 -22.14 32.06
CA GLU A 125 28.04 -21.87 33.49
C GLU A 125 27.67 -23.10 34.31
N LEU A 126 26.62 -23.82 33.93
CA LEU A 126 26.19 -25.03 34.62
C LEU A 126 27.09 -26.26 34.36
N GLY A 127 27.81 -26.29 33.24
CA GLY A 127 28.64 -27.42 32.81
C GLY A 127 30.00 -27.52 33.52
N GLY A 128 30.43 -26.50 34.26
CA GLY A 128 31.73 -26.46 34.98
C GLY A 128 32.94 -26.68 34.05
N ASP A 129 33.93 -27.46 34.52
CA ASP A 129 35.21 -27.70 33.80
C ASP A 129 35.06 -28.55 32.51
N LEU A 130 33.91 -29.12 32.23
CA LEU A 130 33.63 -29.95 31.03
C LEU A 130 32.85 -29.18 29.97
N VAL A 131 33.36 -28.02 29.58
CA VAL A 131 32.74 -27.22 28.52
C VAL A 131 32.81 -27.96 27.19
N ASN A 132 31.64 -28.27 26.58
CA ASN A 132 31.59 -28.85 25.25
C ASN A 132 31.41 -27.73 24.19
N PRO A 133 32.47 -27.42 23.39
CA PRO A 133 32.41 -26.36 22.36
C PRO A 133 31.32 -26.61 21.31
N ALA A 134 30.91 -27.85 21.09
CA ALA A 134 29.85 -28.17 20.11
C ALA A 134 28.47 -27.72 20.60
N LEU A 135 28.17 -27.74 21.89
CA LEU A 135 26.93 -27.22 22.46
C LEU A 135 26.85 -25.69 22.29
N LEU A 136 27.97 -24.99 22.55
CA LEU A 136 28.05 -23.55 22.36
C LEU A 136 27.84 -23.18 20.87
N ALA A 137 28.54 -23.87 19.96
CA ALA A 137 28.39 -23.66 18.52
C ALA A 137 26.94 -23.87 18.05
N GLY A 138 26.27 -24.91 18.56
CA GLY A 138 24.85 -25.19 18.25
C GLY A 138 23.92 -24.08 18.72
N GLY A 139 24.15 -23.54 19.91
CA GLY A 139 23.34 -22.42 20.43
C GLY A 139 23.55 -21.12 19.64
N ILE A 140 24.81 -20.80 19.28
CA ILE A 140 25.13 -19.65 18.41
C ILE A 140 24.46 -19.81 17.05
N TRP A 141 24.55 -20.99 16.42
CA TRP A 141 23.89 -21.29 15.16
C TRP A 141 22.39 -21.03 15.22
N THR A 142 21.72 -21.56 16.23
CA THR A 142 20.29 -21.38 16.42
C THR A 142 19.92 -19.92 16.62
N ALA A 143 20.72 -19.17 17.37
CA ALA A 143 20.54 -17.74 17.57
C ALA A 143 20.63 -16.98 16.24
N LEU A 144 21.68 -17.20 15.45
CA LEU A 144 21.84 -16.54 14.13
C LEU A 144 20.72 -16.87 13.17
N LEU A 145 20.21 -18.10 13.19
CA LEU A 145 19.10 -18.53 12.37
C LEU A 145 17.82 -17.71 12.64
N THR A 146 17.56 -17.32 13.89
CA THR A 146 16.37 -16.51 14.21
C THR A 146 16.42 -15.13 13.58
N THR A 147 17.61 -14.48 13.50
CA THR A 147 17.77 -13.21 12.77
C THR A 147 17.57 -13.40 11.28
N ALA A 148 18.12 -14.46 10.69
CA ALA A 148 17.93 -14.76 9.28
C ALA A 148 16.45 -14.93 8.93
N ILE A 149 15.67 -15.64 9.75
CA ILE A 149 14.22 -15.82 9.60
C ILE A 149 13.50 -14.46 9.72
N GLY A 150 13.89 -13.62 10.68
CA GLY A 150 13.33 -12.27 10.84
C GLY A 150 13.50 -11.42 9.58
N LEU A 151 14.68 -11.46 8.96
CA LEU A 151 14.97 -10.73 7.72
C LEU A 151 14.23 -11.30 6.50
N VAL A 152 14.08 -12.62 6.41
CA VAL A 152 13.29 -13.27 5.33
C VAL A 152 11.83 -12.80 5.33
N VAL A 153 11.27 -12.48 6.50
CA VAL A 153 9.92 -11.93 6.61
C VAL A 153 9.89 -10.41 6.33
N ALA A 154 10.89 -9.68 6.84
CA ALA A 154 10.92 -8.23 6.77
C ALA A 154 11.14 -7.70 5.35
N ILE A 155 12.06 -8.30 4.59
CA ILE A 155 12.44 -7.80 3.26
C ILE A 155 11.27 -7.79 2.29
N PRO A 156 10.50 -8.89 2.10
CA PRO A 156 9.33 -8.87 1.23
C PRO A 156 8.24 -7.90 1.70
N ALA A 157 8.03 -7.79 3.03
CA ALA A 157 7.04 -6.88 3.58
C ALA A 157 7.41 -5.41 3.29
N MET A 158 8.67 -5.04 3.45
CA MET A 158 9.18 -3.69 3.15
C MET A 158 9.07 -3.34 1.67
N VAL A 159 9.47 -4.25 0.78
CA VAL A 159 9.36 -4.06 -0.66
C VAL A 159 7.90 -3.89 -1.07
N ALA A 160 7.01 -4.72 -0.55
CA ALA A 160 5.58 -4.64 -0.83
C ALA A 160 4.97 -3.33 -0.30
N HIS A 161 5.33 -2.91 0.92
CA HIS A 161 4.89 -1.63 1.49
C HIS A 161 5.22 -0.47 0.57
N HIS A 162 6.49 -0.27 0.21
CA HIS A 162 6.91 0.82 -0.67
C HIS A 162 6.27 0.76 -2.05
N PHE A 163 6.10 -0.44 -2.61
CA PHE A 163 5.44 -0.61 -3.91
C PHE A 163 3.98 -0.14 -3.86
N PHE A 164 3.22 -0.55 -2.84
CA PHE A 164 1.82 -0.18 -2.72
C PHE A 164 1.64 1.29 -2.34
N GLU A 165 2.45 1.83 -1.46
CA GLU A 165 2.47 3.25 -1.10
C GLU A 165 2.68 4.13 -2.33
N LYS A 166 3.73 3.86 -3.12
CA LYS A 166 3.99 4.57 -4.37
C LYS A 166 2.80 4.47 -5.33
N LYS A 167 2.18 3.30 -5.43
CA LYS A 167 1.02 3.08 -6.30
C LYS A 167 -0.17 3.95 -5.91
N ILE A 168 -0.41 4.14 -4.60
CA ILE A 168 -1.48 5.02 -4.09
C ILE A 168 -1.18 6.47 -4.42
N ILE A 169 0.05 6.94 -4.21
CA ILE A 169 0.47 8.29 -4.55
C ILE A 169 0.29 8.55 -6.07
N ASP A 170 0.67 7.60 -6.91
CA ASP A 170 0.47 7.72 -8.36
C ASP A 170 -1.02 7.83 -8.72
N ILE A 171 -1.88 7.06 -8.07
CA ILE A 171 -3.34 7.12 -8.26
C ILE A 171 -3.89 8.46 -7.81
N GLU A 172 -3.49 8.95 -6.63
CA GLU A 172 -3.90 10.24 -6.10
C GLU A 172 -3.55 11.37 -7.07
N ASN A 173 -2.30 11.41 -7.55
CA ASN A 173 -1.84 12.39 -8.53
C ASN A 173 -2.66 12.33 -9.83
N SER A 174 -2.94 11.14 -10.33
CA SER A 174 -3.74 10.95 -11.55
C SER A 174 -5.17 11.47 -11.37
N VAL A 175 -5.79 11.22 -10.21
CA VAL A 175 -7.13 11.69 -9.88
C VAL A 175 -7.17 13.21 -9.72
N GLN A 176 -6.18 13.80 -9.06
CA GLN A 176 -6.07 15.26 -8.91
C GLN A 176 -5.88 15.94 -10.26
N ASN A 177 -5.03 15.41 -11.13
CA ASN A 177 -4.84 15.93 -12.50
C ASN A 177 -6.13 15.86 -13.31
N LEU A 178 -6.86 14.77 -13.20
CA LEU A 178 -8.15 14.62 -13.86
C LEU A 178 -9.15 15.68 -13.41
N TYR A 179 -9.26 15.93 -12.10
CA TYR A 179 -10.12 16.98 -11.56
C TYR A 179 -9.77 18.36 -12.15
N LEU A 180 -8.47 18.70 -12.22
CA LEU A 180 -8.02 19.97 -12.79
C LEU A 180 -8.38 20.13 -14.29
N VAL A 181 -8.35 19.04 -15.05
CA VAL A 181 -8.78 19.04 -16.46
C VAL A 181 -10.29 19.29 -16.56
N LEU A 182 -11.08 18.66 -15.69
CA LEU A 182 -12.53 18.78 -15.66
C LEU A 182 -13.00 20.17 -15.21
N ASP A 183 -12.38 20.76 -14.19
CA ASP A 183 -12.74 22.09 -13.67
C ASP A 183 -12.46 23.19 -14.71
N LYS A 184 -11.38 23.06 -15.50
CA LYS A 184 -11.07 24.00 -16.60
C LYS A 184 -12.05 23.94 -17.75
N SER A 185 -12.64 22.79 -18.00
CA SER A 185 -13.58 22.60 -19.12
C SER A 185 -15.04 22.89 -18.77
N GLY A 186 -15.35 23.08 -17.49
CA GLY A 186 -16.68 23.48 -17.00
C GLY A 186 -16.89 24.99 -16.93
N LYS A 187 -15.87 25.78 -17.29
CA LYS A 187 -15.93 27.25 -17.44
C LYS A 187 -16.03 27.64 -18.89
#